data_9aa96ba90d65ca87d59f832746481c88
#
_entry.id   9aa96ba90d65ca87d59f832746481c88
#
_cell.length_a   1.000
_cell.length_b   1.000
_cell.length_c   1.000
_cell.angle_alpha   90.00
_cell.angle_beta   90.00
_cell.angle_gamma   90.00
#
_symmetry.space_group_name_H-M   'P 1'
#
loop_
_entity.id
_entity.type
_entity.pdbx_description
1 polymer ?
#
loop_
_entity_poly.entity_id
_entity_poly.type
_entity_poly.pdbx_seq_one_letter_code
_entity_poly.pdbx_strand_id
1 'polypeptide(L)'
;MARQVEGFSRLHLNSWQAEAALSSCGAYRWLLHRPIQSSDQISKQRRVLLFVGLNPSRADGRRDDPTLRRLQGFAHQWGYHHLVVLNLFARISPTPSLLSRCAEPIGAENDLILHSWFQQWAQQPKWDLWLGWGVGGGLRQRDAEVLKMLNDVSDRRGVLSPPFVTGLTKAGYPRHPLYLPSDVQRVAWAVRFLDEPHSAPVSDLPSPVWRAERSGAFHVT
;
A
#
# COMPACT_ATOMS: atom_id res chain seq x y z
N MET A 1 3.73 -27.44 -12.62
CA MET A 1 2.47 -27.73 -11.92
C MET A 1 2.24 -26.60 -10.93
N ALA A 2 1.36 -25.65 -11.26
CA ALA A 2 1.00 -24.55 -10.36
C ALA A 2 0.16 -25.13 -9.23
N ARG A 3 0.65 -25.07 -7.98
CA ARG A 3 -0.17 -25.33 -6.80
C ARG A 3 -1.23 -24.24 -6.75
N GLN A 4 -2.49 -24.62 -7.00
CA GLN A 4 -3.63 -23.79 -6.64
C GLN A 4 -3.56 -23.55 -5.14
N VAL A 5 -3.39 -22.28 -4.75
CA VAL A 5 -3.53 -21.85 -3.38
C VAL A 5 -5.03 -21.87 -3.10
N GLU A 6 -5.52 -22.98 -2.54
CA GLU A 6 -6.90 -23.13 -2.10
C GLU A 6 -7.16 -22.06 -1.01
N GLY A 7 -8.02 -21.11 -1.32
CA GLY A 7 -8.50 -20.08 -0.40
C GLY A 7 -8.34 -18.63 -0.85
N PHE A 8 -7.45 -18.31 -1.75
CA PHE A 8 -7.18 -16.91 -2.14
C PHE A 8 -8.02 -16.37 -3.31
N SER A 9 -8.63 -17.21 -4.12
CA SER A 9 -9.53 -16.77 -5.21
C SER A 9 -10.91 -16.30 -4.74
N ARG A 10 -11.20 -16.32 -3.44
CA ARG A 10 -12.50 -15.95 -2.86
C ARG A 10 -12.47 -14.80 -1.85
N LEU A 11 -11.45 -13.97 -1.80
CA LEU A 11 -11.64 -12.62 -1.31
C LEU A 11 -12.43 -11.84 -2.38
N HIS A 12 -13.61 -12.36 -2.69
CA HIS A 12 -14.61 -11.59 -3.39
C HIS A 12 -14.92 -10.42 -2.47
N LEU A 13 -14.59 -9.21 -2.90
CA LEU A 13 -15.03 -7.94 -2.35
C LEU A 13 -16.58 -7.86 -2.18
N ASN A 14 -17.27 -8.97 -2.21
CA ASN A 14 -18.72 -9.07 -2.07
C ASN A 14 -19.20 -9.23 -0.63
N SER A 15 -18.33 -9.65 0.30
CA SER A 15 -18.60 -9.58 1.73
C SER A 15 -17.66 -8.57 2.39
N TRP A 16 -18.10 -7.34 2.45
CA TRP A 16 -17.33 -6.20 2.97
C TRP A 16 -17.22 -6.20 4.50
N GLN A 17 -16.95 -7.36 5.09
CA GLN A 17 -16.69 -7.50 6.53
C GLN A 17 -15.20 -7.26 6.82
N ALA A 18 -14.89 -6.91 8.07
CA ALA A 18 -13.50 -6.78 8.51
C ALA A 18 -12.84 -8.17 8.51
N GLU A 19 -11.79 -8.33 7.73
CA GLU A 19 -11.13 -9.60 7.49
C GLU A 19 -9.61 -9.51 7.58
N ALA A 20 -8.98 -10.63 7.92
CA ALA A 20 -7.55 -10.82 7.82
C ALA A 20 -7.25 -12.19 7.21
N ALA A 21 -6.43 -12.23 6.17
CA ALA A 21 -5.93 -13.47 5.60
C ALA A 21 -4.60 -13.84 6.27
N LEU A 22 -4.61 -14.93 7.00
CA LEU A 22 -3.48 -15.45 7.76
C LEU A 22 -3.01 -16.80 7.19
N SER A 23 -1.73 -17.12 7.35
CA SER A 23 -1.25 -18.47 7.13
C SER A 23 -1.85 -19.46 8.14
N SER A 24 -1.90 -20.73 7.79
CA SER A 24 -2.39 -21.77 8.69
C SER A 24 -1.60 -21.88 10.02
N CYS A 25 -0.33 -21.55 10.00
CA CYS A 25 0.52 -21.50 11.21
C CYS A 25 0.40 -20.19 12.00
N GLY A 26 -0.39 -19.21 11.53
CA GLY A 26 -0.57 -17.90 12.17
C GLY A 26 0.67 -16.99 12.15
N ALA A 27 1.75 -17.39 11.49
CA ALA A 27 3.01 -16.63 11.48
C ALA A 27 3.06 -15.51 10.43
N TYR A 28 2.20 -15.57 9.42
CA TYR A 28 2.14 -14.62 8.33
C TYR A 28 0.72 -14.07 8.18
N ARG A 29 0.63 -12.79 7.83
CA ARG A 29 -0.60 -12.13 7.42
C ARG A 29 -0.41 -11.57 6.02
N TRP A 30 -1.17 -12.11 5.09
CA TRP A 30 -1.10 -11.74 3.69
C TRP A 30 -1.83 -10.45 3.38
N LEU A 31 -2.95 -10.25 4.06
CA LEU A 31 -3.87 -9.15 3.80
C LEU A 31 -4.65 -8.79 5.07
N LEU A 32 -5.00 -7.53 5.19
CA LEU A 32 -5.98 -7.05 6.15
C LEU A 32 -6.95 -6.10 5.45
N HIS A 33 -8.25 -6.33 5.65
CA HIS A 33 -9.31 -5.49 5.11
C HIS A 33 -10.11 -4.84 6.24
N ARG A 34 -10.46 -3.57 6.05
CA ARG A 34 -11.36 -2.81 6.92
C ARG A 34 -12.39 -2.04 6.11
N PRO A 35 -13.68 -2.22 6.39
CA PRO A 35 -14.70 -1.30 5.92
C PRO A 35 -14.51 0.05 6.65
N ILE A 36 -14.63 1.14 5.91
CA ILE A 36 -14.54 2.51 6.42
C ILE A 36 -15.96 3.08 6.43
N GLN A 37 -16.39 3.56 7.58
CA GLN A 37 -17.66 4.26 7.68
C GLN A 37 -17.57 5.56 6.90
N SER A 38 -18.33 5.67 5.83
CA SER A 38 -18.42 6.89 5.02
C SER A 38 -19.82 7.46 5.17
N SER A 39 -19.93 8.78 5.23
CA SER A 39 -21.21 9.50 5.20
C SER A 39 -21.97 9.32 3.88
N ASP A 40 -21.24 8.97 2.83
CA ASP A 40 -21.81 8.75 1.49
C ASP A 40 -22.11 7.25 1.27
N GLN A 41 -23.19 6.77 1.87
CA GLN A 41 -23.71 5.40 1.67
C GLN A 41 -24.42 5.19 0.33
N ILE A 42 -24.66 6.26 -0.43
CA ILE A 42 -25.48 6.25 -1.65
C ILE A 42 -24.65 5.91 -2.89
N SER A 43 -23.33 6.05 -2.83
CA SER A 43 -22.48 5.78 -3.98
C SER A 43 -22.46 4.28 -4.32
N LYS A 44 -23.01 3.94 -5.50
CA LYS A 44 -22.98 2.57 -6.05
C LYS A 44 -21.55 2.10 -6.35
N GLN A 45 -20.58 3.00 -6.43
CA GLN A 45 -19.19 2.70 -6.76
C GLN A 45 -18.28 3.00 -5.57
N ARG A 46 -17.83 1.96 -4.90
CA ARG A 46 -17.01 2.04 -3.70
C ARG A 46 -15.57 2.41 -4.03
N ARG A 47 -15.04 3.42 -3.32
CA ARG A 47 -13.62 3.80 -3.39
C ARG A 47 -12.82 2.93 -2.44
N VAL A 48 -11.71 2.39 -2.91
CA VAL A 48 -10.83 1.51 -2.15
C VAL A 48 -9.45 2.15 -2.04
N LEU A 49 -8.91 2.19 -0.83
CA LEU A 49 -7.52 2.53 -0.58
C LEU A 49 -6.72 1.25 -0.37
N LEU A 50 -5.82 0.94 -1.29
CA LEU A 50 -4.77 -0.03 -1.06
C LEU A 50 -3.60 0.65 -0.36
N PHE A 51 -3.10 0.05 0.69
CA PHE A 51 -1.90 0.51 1.39
C PHE A 51 -0.85 -0.58 1.42
N VAL A 52 0.40 -0.25 1.07
CA VAL A 52 1.53 -1.16 1.21
C VAL A 52 2.45 -0.66 2.32
N GLY A 53 2.47 -1.40 3.44
CA GLY A 53 3.33 -1.15 4.59
C GLY A 53 4.58 -2.03 4.62
N LEU A 54 5.32 -1.99 5.71
CA LEU A 54 6.53 -2.79 5.89
C LEU A 54 6.19 -4.26 6.18
N ASN A 55 5.56 -4.51 7.32
CA ASN A 55 5.17 -5.83 7.78
C ASN A 55 3.96 -5.75 8.70
N PRO A 56 3.21 -6.84 8.85
CA PRO A 56 2.12 -6.91 9.81
C PRO A 56 2.63 -6.83 11.25
N SER A 57 1.93 -6.07 12.08
CA SER A 57 2.10 -6.13 13.53
C SER A 57 1.07 -7.06 14.17
N ARG A 58 0.49 -6.68 15.27
CA ARG A 58 -0.47 -7.51 16.03
C ARG A 58 -1.94 -7.31 15.63
N ALA A 59 -2.22 -6.44 14.66
CA ALA A 59 -3.59 -6.27 14.17
C ALA A 59 -4.07 -7.54 13.47
N ASP A 60 -5.27 -7.95 13.79
CA ASP A 60 -5.92 -9.13 13.23
C ASP A 60 -7.34 -8.79 12.70
N GLY A 61 -8.17 -9.77 12.43
CA GLY A 61 -9.54 -9.56 11.98
C GLY A 61 -10.41 -8.74 12.93
N ARG A 62 -10.05 -8.62 14.21
CA ARG A 62 -10.87 -8.00 15.27
C ARG A 62 -10.19 -6.85 16.00
N ARG A 63 -8.87 -6.80 16.02
CA ARG A 63 -8.09 -5.81 16.79
C ARG A 63 -7.28 -4.91 15.87
N ASP A 64 -7.35 -3.61 16.12
CA ASP A 64 -6.60 -2.59 15.41
C ASP A 64 -5.40 -2.13 16.24
N ASP A 65 -4.23 -2.11 15.60
CA ASP A 65 -3.03 -1.49 16.15
C ASP A 65 -3.01 0.03 15.88
N PRO A 66 -2.07 0.79 16.47
CA PRO A 66 -1.96 2.23 16.25
C PRO A 66 -1.80 2.61 14.76
N THR A 67 -1.06 1.83 13.98
CA THR A 67 -0.86 2.08 12.55
C THR A 67 -2.19 1.92 11.80
N LEU A 68 -2.92 0.86 12.07
CA LEU A 68 -4.19 0.60 11.40
C LEU A 68 -5.25 1.66 11.76
N ARG A 69 -5.33 2.08 13.03
CA ARG A 69 -6.21 3.20 13.42
C ARG A 69 -5.87 4.47 12.66
N ARG A 70 -4.57 4.75 12.47
CA ARG A 70 -4.12 5.92 11.71
C ARG A 70 -4.49 5.83 10.24
N LEU A 71 -4.31 4.66 9.63
CA LEU A 71 -4.70 4.38 8.24
C LEU A 71 -6.21 4.54 8.03
N GLN A 72 -7.02 4.01 8.94
CA GLN A 72 -8.49 4.17 8.88
C GLN A 72 -8.90 5.64 8.98
N GLY A 73 -8.24 6.43 9.86
CA GLY A 73 -8.48 7.87 9.98
C GLY A 73 -8.21 8.60 8.66
N PHE A 74 -7.09 8.32 8.01
CA PHE A 74 -6.79 8.88 6.68
C PHE A 74 -7.77 8.39 5.61
N ALA A 75 -8.09 7.10 5.57
CA ALA A 75 -9.03 6.55 4.61
C ALA A 75 -10.41 7.20 4.74
N HIS A 76 -10.89 7.40 5.96
CA HIS A 76 -12.13 8.13 6.24
C HIS A 76 -12.06 9.59 5.77
N GLN A 77 -11.01 10.32 6.17
CA GLN A 77 -10.80 11.72 5.81
C GLN A 77 -10.75 11.94 4.29
N TRP A 78 -10.18 10.98 3.54
CA TRP A 78 -10.05 11.05 2.09
C TRP A 78 -11.26 10.45 1.35
N GLY A 79 -12.31 10.04 2.05
CA GLY A 79 -13.56 9.56 1.49
C GLY A 79 -13.48 8.17 0.85
N TYR A 80 -12.63 7.27 1.38
CA TYR A 80 -12.64 5.88 0.97
C TYR A 80 -13.69 5.09 1.76
N HIS A 81 -14.20 4.04 1.14
CA HIS A 81 -15.18 3.13 1.75
C HIS A 81 -14.51 1.86 2.28
N HIS A 82 -13.35 1.53 1.74
CA HIS A 82 -12.59 0.33 2.12
C HIS A 82 -11.09 0.65 2.18
N LEU A 83 -10.44 0.03 3.17
CA LEU A 83 -8.99 0.01 3.32
C LEU A 83 -8.52 -1.44 3.19
N VAL A 84 -7.57 -1.67 2.30
CA VAL A 84 -6.86 -2.95 2.14
C VAL A 84 -5.40 -2.72 2.47
N VAL A 85 -4.88 -3.47 3.43
CA VAL A 85 -3.48 -3.38 3.89
C VAL A 85 -2.72 -4.60 3.42
N LEU A 86 -1.71 -4.35 2.61
CA LEU A 86 -0.69 -5.28 2.15
C LEU A 86 0.66 -4.89 2.77
N ASN A 87 1.66 -5.74 2.66
CA ASN A 87 2.97 -5.44 3.22
C ASN A 87 4.11 -5.97 2.34
N LEU A 88 5.28 -5.32 2.40
CA LEU A 88 6.49 -5.83 1.76
C LEU A 88 6.85 -7.23 2.27
N PHE A 89 6.74 -7.43 3.58
CA PHE A 89 6.97 -8.70 4.26
C PHE A 89 5.68 -9.16 4.92
N ALA A 90 5.29 -10.41 4.73
CA ALA A 90 4.06 -10.95 5.35
C ALA A 90 4.30 -11.48 6.77
N ARG A 91 5.56 -11.64 7.22
CA ARG A 91 5.86 -12.11 8.58
C ARG A 91 5.30 -11.17 9.63
N ILE A 92 4.47 -11.68 10.52
CA ILE A 92 3.95 -10.93 11.67
C ILE A 92 5.10 -10.68 12.63
N SER A 93 5.43 -9.40 12.86
CA SER A 93 6.47 -9.01 13.82
C SER A 93 6.11 -7.70 14.50
N PRO A 94 6.19 -7.63 15.85
CA PRO A 94 5.91 -6.41 16.58
C PRO A 94 6.99 -5.34 16.40
N THR A 95 8.20 -5.75 16.02
CA THR A 95 9.36 -4.86 15.83
C THR A 95 10.05 -5.13 14.51
N PRO A 96 10.34 -4.10 13.70
CA PRO A 96 11.05 -4.28 12.43
C PRO A 96 12.43 -4.94 12.56
N SER A 97 13.12 -4.74 13.70
CA SER A 97 14.44 -5.34 13.95
C SER A 97 14.42 -6.88 14.02
N LEU A 98 13.29 -7.48 14.38
CA LEU A 98 13.15 -8.94 14.37
C LEU A 98 12.98 -9.47 12.94
N LEU A 99 12.54 -8.63 12.02
CA LEU A 99 12.35 -9.01 10.63
C LEU A 99 13.70 -9.33 9.95
N SER A 100 14.76 -8.57 10.26
CA SER A 100 16.09 -8.80 9.71
C SER A 100 16.71 -10.15 10.13
N ARG A 101 16.31 -10.66 11.30
CA ARG A 101 16.77 -11.94 11.85
C ARG A 101 15.90 -13.13 11.43
N CYS A 102 14.76 -12.88 10.79
CA CYS A 102 13.88 -13.93 10.30
C CYS A 102 14.45 -14.57 9.04
N ALA A 103 14.50 -15.91 8.97
CA ALA A 103 14.95 -16.60 7.76
C ALA A 103 14.03 -16.32 6.58
N GLU A 104 12.70 -16.41 6.78
CA GLU A 104 11.68 -16.25 5.76
C GLU A 104 10.71 -15.09 6.11
N PRO A 105 11.15 -13.81 5.97
CA PRO A 105 10.29 -12.69 6.34
C PRO A 105 9.22 -12.37 5.29
N ILE A 106 9.44 -12.71 4.01
CA ILE A 106 8.52 -12.42 2.90
C ILE A 106 7.28 -13.30 3.02
N GLY A 107 7.46 -14.61 3.16
CA GLY A 107 6.40 -15.61 3.12
C GLY A 107 6.09 -16.09 1.69
N ALA A 108 5.81 -17.38 1.53
CA ALA A 108 5.76 -18.06 0.24
C ALA A 108 4.71 -17.49 -0.74
N GLU A 109 3.57 -17.00 -0.24
CA GLU A 109 2.46 -16.53 -1.06
C GLU A 109 2.42 -15.00 -1.21
N ASN A 110 3.28 -14.26 -0.51
CA ASN A 110 3.18 -12.80 -0.44
C ASN A 110 3.28 -12.12 -1.80
N ASP A 111 4.19 -12.58 -2.64
CA ASP A 111 4.42 -12.00 -3.97
C ASP A 111 3.22 -12.22 -4.90
N LEU A 112 2.63 -13.41 -4.85
CA LEU A 112 1.42 -13.71 -5.63
C LEU A 112 0.26 -12.81 -5.21
N ILE A 113 0.13 -12.57 -3.91
CA ILE A 113 -0.93 -11.72 -3.37
C ILE A 113 -0.70 -10.26 -3.74
N LEU A 114 0.50 -9.73 -3.54
CA LEU A 114 0.85 -8.38 -3.96
C LEU A 114 0.56 -8.15 -5.44
N HIS A 115 1.07 -9.05 -6.30
CA HIS A 115 0.87 -8.96 -7.73
C HIS A 115 -0.62 -9.01 -8.13
N SER A 116 -1.39 -9.91 -7.53
CA SER A 116 -2.84 -10.01 -7.77
C SER A 116 -3.58 -8.72 -7.40
N TRP A 117 -3.24 -8.09 -6.26
CA TRP A 117 -3.86 -6.85 -5.84
C TRP A 117 -3.42 -5.65 -6.66
N PHE A 118 -2.17 -5.61 -7.12
CA PHE A 118 -1.70 -4.58 -8.05
C PHE A 118 -2.39 -4.70 -9.41
N GLN A 119 -2.61 -5.91 -9.91
CA GLN A 119 -3.40 -6.12 -11.13
C GLN A 119 -4.84 -5.62 -10.99
N GLN A 120 -5.50 -5.90 -9.85
CA GLN A 120 -6.83 -5.39 -9.59
C GLN A 120 -6.83 -3.86 -9.50
N TRP A 121 -5.90 -3.27 -8.76
CA TRP A 121 -5.74 -1.82 -8.70
C TRP A 121 -5.54 -1.21 -10.09
N ALA A 122 -4.73 -1.80 -10.94
CA ALA A 122 -4.49 -1.30 -12.29
C ALA A 122 -5.78 -1.26 -13.16
N GLN A 123 -6.74 -2.11 -12.88
CA GLN A 123 -8.00 -2.21 -13.62
C GLN A 123 -9.15 -1.39 -13.00
N GLN A 124 -9.00 -0.92 -11.76
CA GLN A 124 -10.08 -0.28 -11.02
C GLN A 124 -9.86 1.24 -10.91
N PRO A 125 -10.62 2.08 -11.62
CA PRO A 125 -10.38 3.53 -11.66
C PRO A 125 -10.62 4.24 -10.32
N LYS A 126 -11.40 3.64 -9.42
CA LYS A 126 -11.71 4.20 -8.09
C LYS A 126 -10.87 3.62 -6.95
N TRP A 127 -9.83 2.89 -7.30
CA TRP A 127 -8.88 2.37 -6.34
C TRP A 127 -7.59 3.20 -6.37
N ASP A 128 -7.17 3.67 -5.22
CA ASP A 128 -5.89 4.38 -5.07
C ASP A 128 -4.89 3.50 -4.31
N LEU A 129 -3.60 3.66 -4.62
CA LEU A 129 -2.52 2.90 -4.02
C LEU A 129 -1.58 3.83 -3.26
N TRP A 130 -1.48 3.63 -1.95
CA TRP A 130 -0.59 4.35 -1.05
C TRP A 130 0.62 3.51 -0.66
N LEU A 131 1.83 4.00 -0.91
CA LEU A 131 3.08 3.38 -0.50
C LEU A 131 3.57 4.03 0.79
N GLY A 132 3.85 3.23 1.84
CA GLY A 132 4.16 3.78 3.16
C GLY A 132 4.91 2.85 4.10
N TRP A 133 5.96 2.16 3.63
CA TRP A 133 6.73 1.18 4.41
C TRP A 133 7.85 1.76 5.29
N GLY A 134 8.26 3.03 5.09
CA GLY A 134 9.35 3.64 5.83
C GLY A 134 10.74 3.09 5.46
N VAL A 135 11.73 3.45 6.26
CA VAL A 135 13.15 3.08 6.02
C VAL A 135 13.43 1.57 6.04
N GLY A 136 12.56 0.80 6.65
CA GLY A 136 12.69 -0.67 6.68
C GLY A 136 12.49 -1.34 5.33
N GLY A 137 11.94 -0.62 4.33
CA GLY A 137 11.68 -1.16 2.99
C GLY A 137 12.92 -1.64 2.28
N GLY A 138 14.07 -0.99 2.50
CA GLY A 138 15.35 -1.38 1.92
C GLY A 138 15.93 -2.70 2.47
N LEU A 139 15.34 -3.30 3.50
CA LEU A 139 15.76 -4.60 3.99
C LEU A 139 15.67 -5.65 2.86
N ARG A 140 16.82 -6.27 2.55
CA ARG A 140 16.96 -7.26 1.46
C ARG A 140 16.54 -6.72 0.09
N GLN A 141 16.60 -5.39 -0.13
CA GLN A 141 16.14 -4.70 -1.36
C GLN A 141 14.68 -4.98 -1.70
N ARG A 142 13.87 -5.28 -0.68
CA ARG A 142 12.50 -5.75 -0.86
C ARG A 142 11.58 -4.71 -1.49
N ASP A 143 11.79 -3.43 -1.19
CA ASP A 143 11.09 -2.33 -1.84
C ASP A 143 11.34 -2.28 -3.36
N ALA A 144 12.58 -2.51 -3.81
CA ALA A 144 12.92 -2.55 -5.23
C ALA A 144 12.20 -3.71 -5.95
N GLU A 145 12.16 -4.91 -5.34
CA GLU A 145 11.42 -6.05 -5.88
C GLU A 145 9.92 -5.75 -6.04
N VAL A 146 9.31 -5.17 -5.00
CA VAL A 146 7.87 -4.86 -5.03
C VAL A 146 7.56 -3.69 -5.98
N LEU A 147 8.43 -2.69 -6.07
CA LEU A 147 8.31 -1.61 -7.05
C LEU A 147 8.42 -2.15 -8.49
N LYS A 148 9.27 -3.13 -8.76
CA LYS A 148 9.32 -3.80 -10.06
C LYS A 148 8.00 -4.49 -10.38
N MET A 149 7.43 -5.27 -9.45
CA MET A 149 6.10 -5.88 -9.64
C MET A 149 5.01 -4.85 -9.92
N LEU A 150 5.08 -3.70 -9.24
CA LEU A 150 4.13 -2.61 -9.45
C LEU A 150 4.29 -1.99 -10.83
N ASN A 151 5.53 -1.80 -11.30
CA ASN A 151 5.82 -1.29 -12.64
C ASN A 151 5.24 -2.19 -13.73
N ASP A 152 5.42 -3.50 -13.62
CA ASP A 152 4.94 -4.48 -14.60
C ASP A 152 3.42 -4.39 -14.85
N VAL A 153 2.67 -3.84 -13.89
CA VAL A 153 1.21 -3.65 -14.01
C VAL A 153 0.80 -2.19 -14.24
N SER A 154 1.65 -1.23 -13.92
CA SER A 154 1.32 0.21 -13.97
C SER A 154 1.02 0.69 -15.39
N ASP A 155 1.69 0.15 -16.40
CA ASP A 155 1.45 0.50 -17.80
C ASP A 155 0.01 0.20 -18.24
N ARG A 156 -0.61 -0.80 -17.63
CA ARG A 156 -2.01 -1.18 -17.90
C ARG A 156 -3.01 -0.18 -17.31
N ARG A 157 -2.58 0.61 -16.34
CA ARG A 157 -3.43 1.61 -15.70
C ARG A 157 -3.64 2.85 -16.57
N GLY A 158 -2.74 3.13 -17.49
CA GLY A 158 -2.83 4.24 -18.44
C GLY A 158 -2.92 5.59 -17.72
N VAL A 159 -3.93 6.40 -18.06
CA VAL A 159 -4.17 7.74 -17.50
C VAL A 159 -4.78 7.76 -16.09
N LEU A 160 -5.06 6.60 -15.50
CA LEU A 160 -5.58 6.54 -14.13
C LEU A 160 -4.53 7.02 -13.11
N SER A 161 -4.99 7.34 -11.89
CA SER A 161 -4.13 7.88 -10.85
C SER A 161 -2.93 6.95 -10.54
N PRO A 162 -1.69 7.45 -10.60
CA PRO A 162 -0.51 6.68 -10.20
C PRO A 162 -0.56 6.33 -8.70
N PRO A 163 0.33 5.45 -8.22
CA PRO A 163 0.55 5.29 -6.79
C PRO A 163 0.89 6.62 -6.14
N PHE A 164 0.66 6.76 -4.84
CA PHE A 164 1.03 7.97 -4.13
C PHE A 164 1.77 7.68 -2.82
N VAL A 165 2.48 8.68 -2.35
CA VAL A 165 3.13 8.73 -1.04
C VAL A 165 2.65 9.96 -0.28
N THR A 166 2.95 10.02 1.01
CA THR A 166 2.68 11.20 1.86
C THR A 166 3.99 11.87 2.29
N GLY A 167 4.97 11.83 1.40
CA GLY A 167 6.32 12.34 1.58
C GLY A 167 7.35 11.23 1.71
N LEU A 168 8.62 11.62 1.65
CA LEU A 168 9.78 10.74 1.74
C LEU A 168 10.55 10.98 3.04
N THR A 169 11.23 9.94 3.51
CA THR A 169 12.25 10.04 4.55
C THR A 169 13.52 10.70 3.99
N LYS A 170 14.46 11.09 4.85
CA LYS A 170 15.77 11.60 4.40
C LYS A 170 16.54 10.61 3.50
N ALA A 171 16.27 9.32 3.65
CA ALA A 171 16.87 8.25 2.84
C ALA A 171 16.03 7.88 1.60
N GLY A 172 15.04 8.69 1.20
CA GLY A 172 14.25 8.48 -0.01
C GLY A 172 13.11 7.46 0.09
N TYR A 173 12.86 6.85 1.26
CA TYR A 173 11.78 5.88 1.42
C TYR A 173 10.43 6.55 1.68
N PRO A 174 9.31 5.99 1.21
CA PRO A 174 7.96 6.44 1.56
C PRO A 174 7.75 6.50 3.07
N ARG A 175 7.27 7.65 3.59
CA ARG A 175 7.08 7.83 5.03
C ARG A 175 6.01 6.91 5.59
N HIS A 176 6.27 6.35 6.77
CA HIS A 176 5.31 5.48 7.45
C HIS A 176 4.14 6.29 8.05
N PRO A 177 2.88 5.86 7.93
CA PRO A 177 1.68 6.63 8.30
C PRO A 177 1.60 7.01 9.78
N LEU A 178 2.20 6.21 10.66
CA LEU A 178 2.14 6.44 12.11
C LEU A 178 2.69 7.81 12.54
N TYR A 179 3.66 8.34 11.81
CA TYR A 179 4.39 9.56 12.15
C TYR A 179 3.99 10.77 11.28
N LEU A 180 2.89 10.68 10.55
CA LEU A 180 2.42 11.76 9.69
C LEU A 180 1.52 12.74 10.45
N PRO A 181 1.51 14.04 10.11
CA PRO A 181 0.48 14.96 10.56
C PRO A 181 -0.89 14.57 9.97
N SER A 182 -1.98 15.07 10.58
CA SER A 182 -3.34 14.74 10.14
C SER A 182 -3.72 15.37 8.81
N ASP A 183 -3.09 16.49 8.47
CA ASP A 183 -3.32 17.29 7.26
C ASP A 183 -2.34 17.00 6.12
N VAL A 184 -1.65 15.84 6.19
CA VAL A 184 -0.65 15.46 5.19
C VAL A 184 -1.25 15.38 3.80
N GLN A 185 -0.49 15.90 2.82
CA GLN A 185 -0.87 15.88 1.41
C GLN A 185 -0.45 14.58 0.73
N ARG A 186 -1.26 14.13 -0.23
CA ARG A 186 -0.93 13.02 -1.11
C ARG A 186 -0.09 13.53 -2.28
N VAL A 187 1.03 12.88 -2.54
CA VAL A 187 1.96 13.22 -3.62
C VAL A 187 2.06 12.04 -4.57
N ALA A 188 1.76 12.25 -5.85
CA ALA A 188 1.89 11.21 -6.86
C ALA A 188 3.31 10.64 -6.86
N TRP A 189 3.42 9.31 -6.83
CA TRP A 189 4.68 8.60 -6.93
C TRP A 189 4.90 8.21 -8.38
N ALA A 190 5.74 8.97 -9.10
CA ALA A 190 6.23 8.52 -10.38
C ALA A 190 7.27 7.43 -10.13
N VAL A 191 6.92 6.19 -10.39
CA VAL A 191 7.88 5.07 -10.34
C VAL A 191 8.85 5.28 -11.48
N ARG A 192 9.95 5.97 -11.22
CA ARG A 192 11.08 6.01 -12.15
C ARG A 192 11.86 4.73 -11.95
N PHE A 193 12.13 4.03 -13.03
CA PHE A 193 13.06 2.92 -13.04
C PHE A 193 14.39 3.41 -12.45
N LEU A 194 14.76 2.87 -11.31
CA LEU A 194 16.11 2.97 -10.80
C LEU A 194 16.91 1.87 -11.49
N ASP A 195 17.28 2.08 -12.75
CA ASP A 195 18.27 1.25 -13.46
C ASP A 195 19.69 1.49 -12.94
N GLU A 196 19.84 2.29 -11.87
CA GLU A 196 21.13 2.54 -11.23
C GLU A 196 21.13 2.09 -9.76
N PRO A 197 22.13 1.33 -9.32
CA PRO A 197 22.28 1.02 -7.89
C PRO A 197 22.49 2.32 -7.11
N HIS A 198 21.87 2.43 -5.93
CA HIS A 198 21.94 3.58 -5.02
C HIS A 198 23.39 3.89 -4.56
N SER A 199 24.17 4.52 -5.42
CA SER A 199 25.53 4.98 -5.12
C SER A 199 25.80 6.45 -5.38
N ALA A 200 24.76 7.29 -5.63
CA ALA A 200 24.94 8.73 -5.77
C ALA A 200 24.37 9.49 -4.55
N PRO A 201 25.13 10.39 -3.93
CA PRO A 201 24.60 11.29 -2.91
C PRO A 201 23.57 12.23 -3.55
N VAL A 202 22.47 12.46 -2.83
CA VAL A 202 21.26 13.21 -3.25
C VAL A 202 21.52 14.73 -3.43
N SER A 203 22.74 15.18 -3.71
CA SER A 203 23.07 16.60 -3.84
C SER A 203 22.71 17.23 -5.20
N ASP A 204 22.44 16.44 -6.25
CA ASP A 204 22.30 16.95 -7.62
C ASP A 204 20.98 16.64 -8.33
N LEU A 205 19.93 16.31 -7.59
CA LEU A 205 18.60 16.21 -8.20
C LEU A 205 18.00 17.63 -8.31
N PRO A 206 17.60 18.06 -9.51
CA PRO A 206 16.86 19.31 -9.65
C PRO A 206 15.59 19.22 -8.83
N SER A 207 15.35 20.23 -7.98
CA SER A 207 14.13 20.34 -7.20
C SER A 207 12.93 20.15 -8.11
N PRO A 208 12.00 19.23 -7.81
CA PRO A 208 10.80 19.09 -8.61
C PRO A 208 10.00 20.39 -8.51
N VAL A 209 9.87 21.10 -9.61
CA VAL A 209 9.02 22.29 -9.72
C VAL A 209 7.59 21.79 -9.77
N TRP A 210 6.97 21.64 -8.61
CA TRP A 210 5.56 21.33 -8.48
C TRP A 210 4.77 22.63 -8.51
N ARG A 211 4.14 22.94 -9.64
CA ARG A 211 3.02 23.90 -9.64
C ARG A 211 1.87 23.24 -8.89
N ALA A 212 1.52 23.80 -7.74
CA ALA A 212 0.24 23.55 -7.09
C ALA A 212 -0.86 24.10 -8.01
N GLU A 213 -1.50 23.27 -8.79
CA GLU A 213 -2.78 23.63 -9.41
C GLU A 213 -3.82 23.70 -8.30
N ARG A 214 -4.19 24.92 -7.96
CA ARG A 214 -5.34 25.20 -7.10
C ARG A 214 -6.58 24.68 -7.82
N SER A 215 -7.40 23.95 -7.09
CA SER A 215 -8.72 23.46 -7.48
C SER A 215 -9.53 24.52 -8.22
N GLY A 216 -9.58 24.41 -9.55
CA GLY A 216 -10.54 25.13 -10.39
C GLY A 216 -11.77 24.26 -10.57
N ALA A 217 -12.92 24.76 -10.15
CA ALA A 217 -14.20 24.15 -10.41
C ALA A 217 -14.43 24.08 -11.93
N PHE A 218 -14.69 22.89 -12.44
CA PHE A 218 -15.21 22.73 -13.80
C PHE A 218 -16.67 23.11 -13.82
N HIS A 219 -16.98 24.27 -14.39
CA HIS A 219 -18.31 24.56 -14.95
C HIS A 219 -18.36 23.96 -16.36
N VAL A 220 -19.29 23.05 -16.57
CA VAL A 220 -19.67 22.58 -17.90
C VAL A 220 -20.80 23.52 -18.36
N THR A 221 -20.57 24.22 -19.45
CA THR A 221 -21.61 24.76 -20.31
C THR A 221 -21.89 23.75 -21.42
#